data_aa0c65c6f6cc559a79499630dfac7c8c
#
_entry.id   aa0c65c6f6cc559a79499630dfac7c8c
#
_cell.length_a   1.000
_cell.length_b   1.000
_cell.length_c   1.000
_cell.angle_alpha   90.00
_cell.angle_beta   90.00
_cell.angle_gamma   90.00
#
_symmetry.space_group_name_H-M   'P 1'
#
loop_
_entity.id
_entity.type
_entity.pdbx_description
1 polymer ?
#
loop_
_entity_poly.entity_id
_entity_poly.type
_entity_poly.pdbx_seq_one_letter_code
_entity_poly.pdbx_strand_id
1 'polypeptide(L)'
;MQATAFSLICHIRNQLRRSLLWLTLGVLVFSPLQALAGNSAVIFMYHRFGEDDFPSTSIKMEQFEAHLTELKGGGYTVMSLEDIIKAFKDGSELPDKAVALTIDDAYLSVYEKAWPRFKDLGFPFTVFVSSDPVDRGIRGYMSWNQIREMDRDGASIGNHTVTHLNMAASDISLNRRELDESSERLLKELGYKPDLIAYPYGEASEQIMNMVRSSGFIAGFGQHSGVAAKTPDMFYLPRFALNERYGDIDRFRLAANAVALNVEDVTPSDPLIDAGDENPPAFGFTISGDQALSESLNMLACFTSHEGKLEVSRLGGESGQTRIEVRMKKRLPNGRTRLNCTLPAGKGRWYWFGSQFYTRQ
;
A
#
# COMPACT_ATOMS: atom_id res chain seq x y z
N MET A 1 -87.95 18.83 -1.63
CA MET A 1 -86.95 17.96 -0.96
C MET A 1 -85.87 17.44 -1.95
N GLN A 2 -85.22 18.32 -2.72
CA GLN A 2 -84.14 17.90 -3.71
C GLN A 2 -82.95 18.83 -3.76
N ALA A 3 -82.72 19.74 -2.82
CA ALA A 3 -81.65 20.71 -2.83
C ALA A 3 -80.51 20.47 -1.82
N THR A 4 -80.57 19.45 -0.95
CA THR A 4 -79.61 19.21 0.13
C THR A 4 -78.59 18.09 -0.15
N ALA A 5 -78.86 17.28 -1.18
CA ALA A 5 -77.92 16.16 -1.51
C ALA A 5 -76.71 16.55 -2.37
N PHE A 6 -76.79 17.68 -3.10
CA PHE A 6 -75.68 18.09 -4.03
C PHE A 6 -74.53 18.82 -3.35
N SER A 7 -74.75 19.44 -2.18
CA SER A 7 -73.72 20.18 -1.44
C SER A 7 -72.75 19.28 -0.67
N LEU A 8 -73.20 18.08 -0.25
CA LEU A 8 -72.35 17.18 0.55
C LEU A 8 -71.32 16.41 -0.27
N ILE A 9 -71.61 16.10 -1.54
CA ILE A 9 -70.73 15.36 -2.44
C ILE A 9 -69.58 16.23 -2.92
N CYS A 10 -69.79 17.55 -3.06
CA CYS A 10 -68.76 18.47 -3.50
C CYS A 10 -67.69 18.77 -2.41
N HIS A 11 -68.10 18.70 -1.11
CA HIS A 11 -67.19 18.93 0.02
C HIS A 11 -66.31 17.70 0.29
N ILE A 12 -66.79 16.50 0.11
CA ILE A 12 -65.99 15.28 0.33
C ILE A 12 -64.94 15.09 -0.78
N ARG A 13 -65.27 15.45 -2.02
CA ARG A 13 -64.30 15.39 -3.14
C ARG A 13 -63.13 16.38 -3.01
N ASN A 14 -63.32 17.54 -2.38
CA ASN A 14 -62.26 18.52 -2.17
C ASN A 14 -61.36 18.22 -0.96
N GLN A 15 -61.87 17.53 0.05
CA GLN A 15 -61.09 17.08 1.21
C GLN A 15 -60.17 15.90 0.82
N LEU A 16 -60.62 14.96 0.00
CA LEU A 16 -59.81 13.84 -0.50
C LEU A 16 -58.71 14.25 -1.47
N ARG A 17 -58.92 15.33 -2.25
CA ARG A 17 -57.85 15.87 -3.11
C ARG A 17 -56.75 16.64 -2.36
N ARG A 18 -57.03 17.23 -1.21
CA ARG A 18 -56.07 17.93 -0.37
C ARG A 18 -55.23 16.95 0.49
N SER A 19 -55.77 15.80 0.82
CA SER A 19 -55.04 14.75 1.58
C SER A 19 -54.08 13.94 0.69
N LEU A 20 -54.33 13.85 -0.64
CA LEU A 20 -53.41 13.16 -1.57
C LEU A 20 -52.21 14.02 -2.02
N LEU A 21 -52.24 15.37 -1.81
CA LEU A 21 -51.14 16.24 -2.19
C LEU A 21 -50.04 16.37 -1.11
N TRP A 22 -50.28 15.87 0.11
CA TRP A 22 -49.34 15.93 1.22
C TRP A 22 -48.57 14.62 1.50
N LEU A 23 -48.86 13.54 0.75
CA LEU A 23 -48.18 12.25 0.92
C LEU A 23 -47.08 11.98 -0.10
N THR A 24 -46.79 12.93 -1.01
CA THR A 24 -45.71 12.77 -2.02
C THR A 24 -44.46 13.59 -1.73
N LEU A 25 -44.37 14.24 -0.57
CA LEU A 25 -43.19 15.03 -0.21
C LEU A 25 -42.51 14.40 1.03
N GLY A 26 -41.85 13.30 0.85
CA GLY A 26 -41.19 12.70 2.02
C GLY A 26 -40.35 11.44 1.74
N VAL A 27 -40.16 11.04 0.52
CA VAL A 27 -39.08 10.08 0.21
C VAL A 27 -37.87 10.88 -0.24
N LEU A 28 -37.16 11.48 0.73
CA LEU A 28 -35.74 11.75 0.59
C LEU A 28 -35.08 10.38 0.39
N VAL A 29 -34.90 10.00 -0.88
CA VAL A 29 -33.99 8.92 -1.24
C VAL A 29 -32.62 9.38 -0.74
N PHE A 30 -32.26 8.96 0.47
CA PHE A 30 -30.86 8.86 0.84
C PHE A 30 -30.27 7.83 -0.12
N SER A 31 -29.85 8.29 -1.30
CA SER A 31 -28.89 7.55 -2.08
C SER A 31 -27.69 7.42 -1.15
N PRO A 32 -27.27 6.19 -0.75
CA PRO A 32 -26.00 6.05 -0.08
C PRO A 32 -25.00 6.70 -1.03
N LEU A 33 -24.16 7.62 -0.51
CA LEU A 33 -22.98 8.04 -1.22
C LEU A 33 -22.27 6.74 -1.61
N GLN A 34 -22.37 6.36 -2.87
CA GLN A 34 -21.56 5.25 -3.38
C GLN A 34 -20.12 5.72 -3.18
N ALA A 35 -19.46 5.16 -2.17
CA ALA A 35 -18.03 5.26 -2.06
C ALA A 35 -17.50 4.84 -3.43
N LEU A 36 -16.72 5.69 -4.08
CA LEU A 36 -16.07 5.34 -5.33
C LEU A 36 -15.21 4.12 -5.01
N ALA A 37 -15.62 2.97 -5.51
CA ALA A 37 -14.89 1.74 -5.33
C ALA A 37 -13.54 1.86 -6.02
N GLY A 38 -12.48 1.53 -5.33
CA GLY A 38 -11.12 1.53 -5.85
C GLY A 38 -10.58 0.10 -5.93
N ASN A 39 -9.70 -0.17 -6.88
CA ASN A 39 -8.99 -1.44 -7.00
C ASN A 39 -7.54 -1.32 -6.49
N SER A 40 -7.30 -0.40 -5.58
CA SER A 40 -5.96 -0.09 -5.09
C SER A 40 -5.96 0.41 -3.64
N ALA A 41 -4.83 0.25 -2.98
CA ALA A 41 -4.62 0.73 -1.62
C ALA A 41 -3.23 1.36 -1.48
N VAL A 42 -3.13 2.36 -0.62
CA VAL A 42 -1.85 2.92 -0.20
C VAL A 42 -1.36 2.16 1.03
N ILE A 43 -0.15 1.62 0.97
CA ILE A 43 0.46 0.92 2.10
C ILE A 43 1.59 1.80 2.62
N PHE A 44 1.48 2.25 3.86
CA PHE A 44 2.54 2.99 4.55
C PHE A 44 3.45 2.07 5.33
N MET A 45 4.72 2.42 5.37
CA MET A 45 5.76 1.68 6.08
C MET A 45 6.49 2.59 7.05
N TYR A 46 6.42 2.26 8.32
CA TYR A 46 7.19 2.85 9.43
C TYR A 46 8.23 1.85 9.93
N HIS A 47 9.08 2.29 10.88
CA HIS A 47 10.00 1.43 11.63
C HIS A 47 10.05 1.86 13.10
N ARG A 48 10.53 3.08 13.40
CA ARG A 48 10.73 3.64 14.76
C ARG A 48 9.87 4.87 14.96
N PHE A 49 9.59 5.20 16.21
CA PHE A 49 8.75 6.33 16.58
C PHE A 49 9.42 7.18 17.66
N GLY A 50 9.75 8.44 17.33
CA GLY A 50 10.34 9.40 18.25
C GLY A 50 11.68 8.95 18.85
N GLU A 51 12.55 8.40 18.02
CA GLU A 51 13.92 8.01 18.33
C GLU A 51 14.87 8.89 17.51
N ASP A 52 15.24 10.05 18.04
CA ASP A 52 15.95 11.11 17.31
C ASP A 52 17.36 10.71 16.85
N ASP A 53 17.96 9.69 17.48
CA ASP A 53 19.26 9.14 17.06
C ASP A 53 19.19 8.34 15.73
N PHE A 54 17.98 8.05 15.24
CA PHE A 54 17.77 7.21 14.06
C PHE A 54 16.89 7.87 12.99
N PRO A 55 17.18 9.10 12.52
CA PRO A 55 16.28 9.88 11.66
C PRO A 55 15.96 9.23 10.30
N SER A 56 16.78 8.28 9.85
CA SER A 56 16.56 7.54 8.61
C SER A 56 15.47 6.47 8.71
N THR A 57 15.15 5.98 9.93
CA THR A 57 14.14 4.96 10.19
C THR A 57 13.08 5.44 11.18
N SER A 58 13.36 6.46 11.98
CA SER A 58 12.43 7.03 12.95
C SER A 58 11.56 8.11 12.32
N ILE A 59 10.31 8.19 12.77
CA ILE A 59 9.43 9.34 12.54
C ILE A 59 9.33 10.16 13.80
N LYS A 60 9.31 11.51 13.70
CA LYS A 60 9.04 12.37 14.85
C LYS A 60 7.63 12.17 15.36
N MET A 61 7.42 12.27 16.66
CA MET A 61 6.09 12.07 17.23
C MET A 61 5.08 13.10 16.70
N GLU A 62 5.49 14.35 16.48
CA GLU A 62 4.62 15.39 15.91
C GLU A 62 4.18 15.04 14.49
N GLN A 63 5.06 14.47 13.68
CA GLN A 63 4.72 14.01 12.33
C GLN A 63 3.74 12.83 12.39
N PHE A 64 4.01 11.86 13.30
CA PHE A 64 3.14 10.71 13.47
C PHE A 64 1.74 11.11 13.94
N GLU A 65 1.61 11.99 14.92
CA GLU A 65 0.31 12.52 15.38
C GLU A 65 -0.43 13.27 14.26
N ALA A 66 0.29 14.01 13.42
CA ALA A 66 -0.30 14.67 12.26
C ALA A 66 -0.84 13.66 11.24
N HIS A 67 -0.12 12.53 11.00
CA HIS A 67 -0.59 11.45 10.13
C HIS A 67 -1.85 10.78 10.68
N LEU A 68 -1.89 10.49 11.98
CA LEU A 68 -3.07 9.90 12.63
C LEU A 68 -4.30 10.82 12.55
N THR A 69 -4.09 12.10 12.76
CA THR A 69 -5.14 13.13 12.63
C THR A 69 -5.68 13.19 11.21
N GLU A 70 -4.79 13.16 10.22
CA GLU A 70 -5.16 13.16 8.80
C GLU A 70 -5.94 11.90 8.43
N LEU A 71 -5.46 10.70 8.86
CA LEU A 71 -6.16 9.44 8.60
C LEU A 71 -7.57 9.44 9.20
N LYS A 72 -7.73 9.97 10.42
CA LYS A 72 -9.02 10.05 11.10
C LYS A 72 -9.99 11.01 10.42
N GLY A 73 -9.51 12.15 9.91
CA GLY A 73 -10.35 13.24 9.41
C GLY A 73 -10.43 13.37 7.90
N GLY A 74 -9.50 12.78 7.15
CA GLY A 74 -9.33 13.00 5.71
C GLY A 74 -10.15 12.09 4.79
N GLY A 75 -11.08 11.29 5.36
CA GLY A 75 -11.96 10.41 4.59
C GLY A 75 -11.25 9.17 4.05
N TYR A 76 -10.24 8.69 4.73
CA TYR A 76 -9.55 7.44 4.46
C TYR A 76 -10.23 6.26 5.17
N THR A 77 -10.09 5.07 4.59
CA THR A 77 -10.46 3.82 5.26
C THR A 77 -9.18 3.08 5.62
N VAL A 78 -8.81 3.08 6.91
CA VAL A 78 -7.68 2.30 7.40
C VAL A 78 -8.13 0.86 7.54
N MET A 79 -7.47 -0.06 6.80
CA MET A 79 -7.81 -1.47 6.70
C MET A 79 -6.65 -2.34 7.15
N SER A 80 -6.96 -3.57 7.56
CA SER A 80 -5.91 -4.58 7.75
C SER A 80 -5.24 -4.91 6.42
N LEU A 81 -3.96 -5.23 6.46
CA LEU A 81 -3.21 -5.60 5.27
C LEU A 81 -3.76 -6.89 4.66
N GLU A 82 -4.18 -7.83 5.51
CA GLU A 82 -4.79 -9.09 5.12
C GLU A 82 -6.10 -8.89 4.34
N ASP A 83 -6.97 -7.95 4.77
CA ASP A 83 -8.21 -7.66 4.06
C ASP A 83 -7.95 -7.06 2.69
N ILE A 84 -6.94 -6.19 2.56
CA ILE A 84 -6.52 -5.64 1.27
C ILE A 84 -6.00 -6.75 0.35
N ILE A 85 -5.11 -7.62 0.84
CA ILE A 85 -4.58 -8.74 0.06
C ILE A 85 -5.69 -9.72 -0.33
N LYS A 86 -6.61 -10.00 0.59
CA LYS A 86 -7.79 -10.82 0.30
C LYS A 86 -8.64 -10.19 -0.81
N ALA A 87 -8.93 -8.89 -0.74
CA ALA A 87 -9.68 -8.20 -1.78
C ALA A 87 -8.97 -8.25 -3.15
N PHE A 88 -7.65 -8.10 -3.19
CA PHE A 88 -6.88 -8.26 -4.42
C PHE A 88 -6.99 -9.68 -4.99
N LYS A 89 -6.94 -10.72 -4.13
CA LYS A 89 -7.09 -12.12 -4.55
C LYS A 89 -8.48 -12.42 -5.09
N ASP A 90 -9.49 -12.03 -4.34
CA ASP A 90 -10.90 -12.33 -4.67
C ASP A 90 -11.43 -11.43 -5.80
N GLY A 91 -10.77 -10.31 -6.10
CA GLY A 91 -11.27 -9.29 -7.02
C GLY A 91 -12.39 -8.45 -6.43
N SER A 92 -12.52 -8.43 -5.10
CA SER A 92 -13.46 -7.57 -4.39
C SER A 92 -13.01 -6.11 -4.48
N GLU A 93 -13.98 -5.20 -4.51
CA GLU A 93 -13.71 -3.76 -4.52
C GLU A 93 -13.25 -3.28 -3.15
N LEU A 94 -12.22 -2.44 -3.12
CA LEU A 94 -11.80 -1.71 -1.95
C LEU A 94 -12.53 -0.37 -1.85
N PRO A 95 -12.72 0.19 -0.64
CA PRO A 95 -13.18 1.58 -0.51
C PRO A 95 -12.17 2.54 -1.16
N ASP A 96 -12.67 3.65 -1.69
CA ASP A 96 -11.76 4.73 -2.14
C ASP A 96 -10.89 5.18 -0.97
N LYS A 97 -9.63 5.52 -1.24
CA LYS A 97 -8.63 5.87 -0.23
C LYS A 97 -8.43 4.78 0.84
N ALA A 98 -8.45 3.50 0.43
CA ALA A 98 -8.01 2.41 1.30
C ALA A 98 -6.54 2.58 1.67
N VAL A 99 -6.23 2.48 2.97
CA VAL A 99 -4.87 2.65 3.52
C VAL A 99 -4.55 1.50 4.45
N ALA A 100 -3.37 0.90 4.33
CA ALA A 100 -2.81 0.01 5.33
C ALA A 100 -1.58 0.62 6.02
N LEU A 101 -1.40 0.28 7.29
CA LEU A 101 -0.28 0.70 8.11
C LEU A 101 0.61 -0.50 8.39
N THR A 102 1.89 -0.41 8.02
CA THR A 102 2.88 -1.46 8.28
C THR A 102 4.09 -0.90 9.02
N ILE A 103 4.74 -1.75 9.80
CA ILE A 103 5.91 -1.39 10.61
C ILE A 103 6.92 -2.53 10.49
N ASP A 104 8.16 -2.20 10.14
CA ASP A 104 9.23 -3.17 10.02
C ASP A 104 10.10 -3.22 11.29
N ASP A 105 10.81 -4.33 11.52
CA ASP A 105 11.88 -4.57 12.50
C ASP A 105 11.48 -4.80 13.97
N ALA A 106 10.24 -4.61 14.36
CA ALA A 106 9.77 -4.83 15.73
C ALA A 106 10.53 -4.04 16.82
N TYR A 107 10.85 -2.77 16.58
CA TYR A 107 11.49 -1.90 17.58
C TYR A 107 10.58 -1.62 18.79
N LEU A 108 11.19 -1.39 19.96
CA LEU A 108 10.46 -1.16 21.21
C LEU A 108 9.52 0.05 21.16
N SER A 109 9.89 1.10 20.40
CA SER A 109 9.05 2.29 20.23
C SER A 109 7.71 1.99 19.53
N VAL A 110 7.59 0.87 18.83
CA VAL A 110 6.31 0.39 18.28
C VAL A 110 5.34 0.08 19.41
N TYR A 111 5.77 -0.71 20.37
CA TYR A 111 4.98 -1.09 21.55
C TYR A 111 4.68 0.10 22.46
N GLU A 112 5.70 0.92 22.76
CA GLU A 112 5.56 2.00 23.73
C GLU A 112 4.84 3.24 23.20
N LYS A 113 4.99 3.55 21.90
CA LYS A 113 4.53 4.82 21.33
C LYS A 113 3.48 4.67 20.26
N ALA A 114 3.65 3.74 19.31
CA ALA A 114 2.72 3.62 18.18
C ALA A 114 1.46 2.82 18.52
N TRP A 115 1.62 1.63 19.10
CA TRP A 115 0.50 0.73 19.39
C TRP A 115 -0.60 1.37 20.26
N PRO A 116 -0.33 2.09 21.38
CA PRO A 116 -1.39 2.72 22.15
C PRO A 116 -2.25 3.67 21.31
N ARG A 117 -1.63 4.40 20.39
CA ARG A 117 -2.32 5.36 19.51
C ARG A 117 -3.17 4.68 18.45
N PHE A 118 -2.65 3.62 17.83
CA PHE A 118 -3.43 2.82 16.89
C PHE A 118 -4.63 2.17 17.57
N LYS A 119 -4.43 1.63 18.78
CA LYS A 119 -5.49 1.04 19.59
C LYS A 119 -6.59 2.05 19.93
N ASP A 120 -6.23 3.25 20.38
CA ASP A 120 -7.18 4.31 20.73
C ASP A 120 -8.02 4.77 19.52
N LEU A 121 -7.47 4.66 18.31
CA LEU A 121 -8.14 5.01 17.05
C LEU A 121 -8.86 3.82 16.40
N GLY A 122 -8.63 2.60 16.87
CA GLY A 122 -9.12 1.39 16.22
C GLY A 122 -8.49 1.15 14.86
N PHE A 123 -7.27 1.62 14.62
CA PHE A 123 -6.56 1.45 13.35
C PHE A 123 -5.82 0.10 13.34
N PRO A 124 -6.17 -0.81 12.41
CA PRO A 124 -5.39 -2.02 12.22
C PRO A 124 -4.00 -1.70 11.66
N PHE A 125 -3.02 -2.52 12.02
CA PHE A 125 -1.65 -2.41 11.52
C PHE A 125 -0.95 -3.76 11.54
N THR A 126 0.11 -3.90 10.74
CA THR A 126 0.92 -5.12 10.65
C THR A 126 2.36 -4.83 11.06
N VAL A 127 2.94 -5.66 11.92
CA VAL A 127 4.37 -5.60 12.28
C VAL A 127 5.11 -6.76 11.62
N PHE A 128 6.10 -6.46 10.81
CA PHE A 128 7.00 -7.44 10.21
C PHE A 128 8.20 -7.65 11.14
N VAL A 129 8.33 -8.88 11.66
CA VAL A 129 9.27 -9.22 12.75
C VAL A 129 10.49 -9.96 12.22
N SER A 130 11.69 -9.41 12.45
CA SER A 130 12.95 -10.14 12.39
C SER A 130 13.19 -10.82 13.72
N SER A 131 13.38 -12.16 13.74
CA SER A 131 13.32 -12.92 14.99
C SER A 131 14.59 -12.85 15.84
N ASP A 132 15.80 -12.77 15.26
CA ASP A 132 17.06 -12.78 16.00
C ASP A 132 17.22 -11.62 17.00
N PRO A 133 16.93 -10.34 16.64
CA PRO A 133 17.02 -9.26 17.62
C PRO A 133 16.10 -9.45 18.83
N VAL A 134 14.92 -10.03 18.62
CA VAL A 134 13.95 -10.34 19.68
C VAL A 134 14.43 -11.50 20.54
N ASP A 135 14.92 -12.58 19.93
CA ASP A 135 15.45 -13.76 20.61
C ASP A 135 16.64 -13.43 21.50
N ARG A 136 17.52 -12.56 21.03
CA ARG A 136 18.70 -12.10 21.77
C ARG A 136 18.40 -11.02 22.80
N GLY A 137 17.16 -10.54 22.88
CA GLY A 137 16.79 -9.45 23.79
C GLY A 137 17.59 -8.18 23.54
N ILE A 138 17.86 -7.84 22.28
CA ILE A 138 18.65 -6.65 21.93
C ILE A 138 17.90 -5.41 22.41
N ARG A 139 18.61 -4.54 23.13
CA ARG A 139 18.06 -3.29 23.63
C ARG A 139 17.47 -2.45 22.49
N GLY A 140 16.25 -1.94 22.68
CA GLY A 140 15.52 -1.15 21.69
C GLY A 140 14.63 -1.97 20.77
N TYR A 141 14.59 -3.30 20.93
CA TYR A 141 13.62 -4.19 20.29
C TYR A 141 12.56 -4.66 21.29
N MET A 142 11.39 -5.02 20.79
CA MET A 142 10.35 -5.64 21.59
C MET A 142 10.77 -7.02 22.05
N SER A 143 10.22 -7.47 23.19
CA SER A 143 10.27 -8.87 23.62
C SER A 143 9.13 -9.67 22.96
N TRP A 144 9.25 -11.00 22.92
CA TRP A 144 8.17 -11.89 22.48
C TRP A 144 6.88 -11.71 23.30
N ASN A 145 6.98 -11.37 24.59
CA ASN A 145 5.80 -11.08 25.41
C ASN A 145 5.02 -9.87 24.89
N GLN A 146 5.72 -8.81 24.51
CA GLN A 146 5.12 -7.61 23.95
C GLN A 146 4.51 -7.87 22.56
N ILE A 147 5.21 -8.64 21.71
CA ILE A 147 4.69 -9.02 20.39
C ILE A 147 3.41 -9.85 20.52
N ARG A 148 3.41 -10.87 21.43
CA ARG A 148 2.21 -11.68 21.70
C ARG A 148 1.06 -10.88 22.31
N GLU A 149 1.35 -9.85 23.10
CA GLU A 149 0.32 -8.96 23.65
C GLU A 149 -0.35 -8.15 22.54
N MET A 150 0.44 -7.57 21.64
CA MET A 150 -0.08 -6.82 20.48
C MET A 150 -0.88 -7.72 19.52
N ASP A 151 -0.39 -8.92 19.25
CA ASP A 151 -1.07 -9.91 18.41
C ASP A 151 -2.45 -10.29 18.98
N ARG A 152 -2.53 -10.62 20.28
CA ARG A 152 -3.81 -10.89 20.96
C ARG A 152 -4.76 -9.72 21.00
N ASP A 153 -4.25 -8.50 20.91
CA ASP A 153 -5.02 -7.26 20.90
C ASP A 153 -5.38 -6.81 19.47
N GLY A 154 -5.09 -7.64 18.46
CA GLY A 154 -5.52 -7.47 17.08
C GLY A 154 -4.51 -6.82 16.12
N ALA A 155 -3.25 -6.63 16.53
CA ALA A 155 -2.19 -6.29 15.59
C ALA A 155 -1.82 -7.54 14.78
N SER A 156 -1.65 -7.38 13.46
CA SER A 156 -1.16 -8.47 12.62
C SER A 156 0.36 -8.59 12.69
N ILE A 157 0.86 -9.83 12.64
CA ILE A 157 2.30 -10.09 12.62
C ILE A 157 2.68 -10.70 11.27
N GLY A 158 3.73 -10.15 10.62
CA GLY A 158 4.31 -10.64 9.39
C GLY A 158 5.76 -11.12 9.59
N ASN A 159 6.29 -11.79 8.58
CA ASN A 159 7.66 -12.29 8.58
C ASN A 159 8.64 -11.25 8.02
N HIS A 160 9.82 -11.13 8.66
CA HIS A 160 10.91 -10.25 8.20
C HIS A 160 12.28 -10.94 8.29
N THR A 161 12.33 -12.26 8.07
CA THR A 161 13.48 -13.15 8.19
C THR A 161 14.01 -13.32 9.62
N VAL A 162 15.10 -14.02 9.82
CA VAL A 162 15.75 -14.18 11.13
C VAL A 162 16.61 -12.97 11.46
N THR A 163 17.63 -12.71 10.62
CA THR A 163 18.70 -11.75 10.92
C THR A 163 18.54 -10.42 10.21
N HIS A 164 17.39 -10.17 9.56
CA HIS A 164 17.22 -9.04 8.63
C HIS A 164 18.22 -9.10 7.47
N LEU A 165 18.42 -10.33 6.93
CA LEU A 165 19.37 -10.60 5.87
C LEU A 165 19.05 -9.79 4.60
N ASN A 166 20.05 -9.19 3.96
CA ASN A 166 19.88 -8.68 2.60
C ASN A 166 19.71 -9.86 1.64
N MET A 167 18.46 -10.20 1.33
CA MET A 167 18.12 -11.37 0.55
C MET A 167 18.67 -11.30 -0.88
N ALA A 168 18.62 -10.12 -1.52
CA ALA A 168 19.11 -9.93 -2.88
C ALA A 168 20.64 -10.03 -3.01
N ALA A 169 21.37 -9.79 -1.91
CA ALA A 169 22.82 -9.92 -1.85
C ALA A 169 23.30 -11.31 -1.42
N SER A 170 22.38 -12.23 -1.08
CA SER A 170 22.70 -13.50 -0.43
C SER A 170 22.33 -14.69 -1.29
N ASP A 171 22.97 -15.84 -1.03
CA ASP A 171 22.66 -17.08 -1.72
C ASP A 171 21.24 -17.57 -1.40
N ILE A 172 20.59 -18.19 -2.37
CA ILE A 172 19.22 -18.68 -2.24
C ILE A 172 19.08 -19.74 -1.14
N SER A 173 20.12 -20.54 -0.89
CA SER A 173 20.12 -21.55 0.19
C SER A 173 20.13 -20.90 1.58
N LEU A 174 20.83 -19.78 1.75
CA LEU A 174 20.82 -18.98 2.98
C LEU A 174 19.46 -18.31 3.14
N ASN A 175 18.93 -17.70 2.10
CA ASN A 175 17.61 -17.10 2.09
C ASN A 175 16.51 -18.10 2.51
N ARG A 176 16.59 -19.35 2.01
CA ARG A 176 15.66 -20.42 2.38
C ARG A 176 15.74 -20.71 3.87
N ARG A 177 16.93 -20.88 4.43
CA ARG A 177 17.11 -21.14 5.87
C ARG A 177 16.55 -20.01 6.72
N GLU A 178 16.89 -18.77 6.39
CA GLU A 178 16.38 -17.56 7.09
C GLU A 178 14.85 -17.53 7.11
N LEU A 179 14.23 -17.88 5.99
CA LEU A 179 12.78 -17.87 5.85
C LEU A 179 12.12 -19.02 6.64
N ASP A 180 12.67 -20.23 6.53
CA ASP A 180 12.14 -21.40 7.21
C ASP A 180 12.30 -21.26 8.74
N GLU A 181 13.49 -20.88 9.22
CA GLU A 181 13.79 -20.68 10.64
C GLU A 181 12.93 -19.56 11.26
N SER A 182 12.76 -18.43 10.56
CA SER A 182 11.90 -17.35 11.05
C SER A 182 10.42 -17.77 11.10
N SER A 183 9.95 -18.52 10.11
CA SER A 183 8.58 -19.04 10.07
C SER A 183 8.30 -20.02 11.20
N GLU A 184 9.23 -20.94 11.48
CA GLU A 184 9.14 -21.86 12.62
C GLU A 184 9.22 -21.12 13.96
N ARG A 185 10.06 -20.09 14.04
CA ARG A 185 10.18 -19.26 15.26
C ARG A 185 8.89 -18.51 15.56
N LEU A 186 8.27 -17.91 14.53
CA LEU A 186 6.99 -17.21 14.64
C LEU A 186 5.86 -18.20 14.99
N LEU A 187 5.81 -19.39 14.36
CA LEU A 187 4.86 -20.44 14.73
C LEU A 187 4.96 -20.80 16.22
N LYS A 188 6.17 -20.96 16.74
CA LYS A 188 6.40 -21.29 18.15
C LYS A 188 5.87 -20.20 19.09
N GLU A 189 6.04 -18.94 18.75
CA GLU A 189 5.67 -17.80 19.60
C GLU A 189 4.20 -17.39 19.50
N LEU A 190 3.63 -17.47 18.29
CA LEU A 190 2.28 -16.98 17.99
C LEU A 190 1.24 -18.10 17.90
N GLY A 191 1.66 -19.34 17.65
CA GLY A 191 0.77 -20.48 17.39
C GLY A 191 0.31 -20.61 15.94
N TYR A 192 0.76 -19.74 15.06
CA TYR A 192 0.51 -19.79 13.61
C TYR A 192 1.73 -19.30 12.82
N LYS A 193 1.80 -19.61 11.53
CA LYS A 193 2.79 -19.06 10.61
C LYS A 193 2.20 -17.86 9.90
N PRO A 194 2.79 -16.66 10.02
CA PRO A 194 2.41 -15.54 9.18
C PRO A 194 2.58 -15.85 7.70
N ASP A 195 1.64 -15.42 6.90
CA ASP A 195 1.63 -15.64 5.44
C ASP A 195 1.95 -14.37 4.62
N LEU A 196 2.32 -13.28 5.30
CA LEU A 196 2.82 -12.04 4.71
C LEU A 196 4.29 -11.86 5.05
N ILE A 197 5.08 -11.40 4.08
CA ILE A 197 6.51 -11.09 4.26
C ILE A 197 6.84 -9.69 3.76
N ALA A 198 7.61 -8.92 4.55
CA ALA A 198 8.34 -7.77 4.04
C ALA A 198 9.80 -8.19 3.76
N TYR A 199 10.31 -7.88 2.58
CA TYR A 199 11.71 -8.13 2.27
C TYR A 199 12.59 -7.14 3.02
N PRO A 200 13.63 -7.60 3.78
CA PRO A 200 14.61 -6.70 4.36
C PRO A 200 15.18 -5.73 3.32
N TYR A 201 15.27 -4.44 3.67
CA TYR A 201 15.66 -3.35 2.78
C TYR A 201 14.70 -3.16 1.58
N GLY A 202 13.66 -3.96 1.45
CA GLY A 202 12.75 -4.01 0.31
C GLY A 202 13.41 -4.60 -0.95
N GLU A 203 14.45 -5.38 -0.83
CA GLU A 203 15.26 -5.88 -1.93
C GLU A 203 14.96 -7.36 -2.20
N ALA A 204 14.61 -7.66 -3.45
CA ALA A 204 14.24 -9.00 -3.89
C ALA A 204 14.77 -9.27 -5.32
N SER A 205 14.68 -10.52 -5.74
CA SER A 205 14.83 -10.96 -7.13
C SER A 205 13.65 -11.86 -7.49
N GLU A 206 13.48 -12.14 -8.77
CA GLU A 206 12.47 -13.10 -9.23
C GLU A 206 12.66 -14.47 -8.58
N GLN A 207 13.92 -14.92 -8.41
CA GLN A 207 14.24 -16.17 -7.73
C GLN A 207 13.78 -16.15 -6.25
N ILE A 208 13.99 -15.02 -5.54
CA ILE A 208 13.56 -14.86 -4.15
C ILE A 208 12.03 -14.83 -4.06
N MET A 209 11.35 -14.07 -4.91
CA MET A 209 9.90 -14.01 -4.95
C MET A 209 9.28 -15.39 -5.21
N ASN A 210 9.85 -16.17 -6.12
CA ASN A 210 9.43 -17.55 -6.40
C ASN A 210 9.67 -18.48 -5.21
N MET A 211 10.78 -18.33 -4.49
CA MET A 211 11.06 -19.07 -3.25
C MET A 211 10.02 -18.73 -2.18
N VAL A 212 9.74 -17.46 -1.94
CA VAL A 212 8.75 -16.99 -0.96
C VAL A 212 7.36 -17.54 -1.29
N ARG A 213 6.94 -17.44 -2.56
CA ARG A 213 5.67 -18.02 -3.04
C ARG A 213 5.60 -19.53 -2.77
N SER A 214 6.66 -20.27 -3.06
CA SER A 214 6.71 -21.73 -2.84
C SER A 214 6.77 -22.12 -1.35
N SER A 215 7.08 -21.17 -0.46
CA SER A 215 7.09 -21.37 1.00
C SER A 215 5.74 -21.12 1.67
N GLY A 216 4.68 -20.85 0.88
CA GLY A 216 3.31 -20.71 1.38
C GLY A 216 2.89 -19.28 1.75
N PHE A 217 3.73 -18.29 1.50
CA PHE A 217 3.32 -16.89 1.64
C PHE A 217 2.30 -16.51 0.56
N ILE A 218 1.46 -15.52 0.86
CA ILE A 218 0.40 -15.04 -0.05
C ILE A 218 0.69 -13.67 -0.64
N ALA A 219 1.59 -12.88 -0.03
CA ALA A 219 2.08 -11.62 -0.57
C ALA A 219 3.45 -11.25 0.02
N GLY A 220 4.23 -10.46 -0.76
CA GLY A 220 5.52 -9.92 -0.36
C GLY A 220 5.63 -8.42 -0.64
N PHE A 221 6.29 -7.69 0.26
CA PHE A 221 6.32 -6.23 0.25
C PHE A 221 7.74 -5.70 0.10
N GLY A 222 7.93 -4.81 -0.88
CA GLY A 222 9.14 -4.04 -1.07
C GLY A 222 9.17 -2.73 -0.27
N GLN A 223 10.19 -1.89 -0.53
CA GLN A 223 10.33 -0.55 0.06
C GLN A 223 10.39 0.56 -1.03
N HIS A 224 9.83 0.30 -2.19
CA HIS A 224 9.66 1.31 -3.24
C HIS A 224 8.30 1.99 -3.12
N SER A 225 8.27 3.31 -3.33
CA SER A 225 7.03 4.09 -3.27
C SER A 225 6.14 3.76 -4.47
N GLY A 226 4.88 3.50 -4.23
CA GLY A 226 3.87 3.21 -5.24
C GLY A 226 2.55 2.86 -4.57
N VAL A 227 1.50 2.82 -5.35
CA VAL A 227 0.18 2.39 -4.88
C VAL A 227 0.01 0.92 -5.20
N ALA A 228 -0.30 0.12 -4.19
CA ALA A 228 -0.58 -1.30 -4.37
C ALA A 228 -1.93 -1.50 -5.06
N ALA A 229 -1.97 -2.39 -6.03
CA ALA A 229 -3.18 -2.77 -6.74
C ALA A 229 -3.16 -4.28 -6.99
N LYS A 230 -4.29 -4.82 -7.42
CA LYS A 230 -4.34 -6.19 -7.91
C LYS A 230 -3.40 -6.33 -9.10
N THR A 231 -2.41 -7.19 -8.95
CA THR A 231 -1.48 -7.56 -10.02
C THR A 231 -1.41 -9.08 -10.14
N PRO A 232 -0.97 -9.64 -11.27
CA PRO A 232 -0.73 -11.07 -11.40
C PRO A 232 0.29 -11.59 -10.39
N ASP A 233 1.25 -10.76 -9.99
CA ASP A 233 2.26 -11.08 -8.97
C ASP A 233 2.17 -10.14 -7.77
N MET A 234 1.68 -10.65 -6.63
CA MET A 234 1.59 -9.92 -5.37
C MET A 234 2.85 -10.07 -4.50
N PHE A 235 3.94 -10.60 -5.04
CA PHE A 235 5.15 -10.86 -4.26
C PHE A 235 6.18 -9.72 -4.30
N TYR A 236 5.79 -8.54 -4.84
CA TYR A 236 6.63 -7.33 -4.75
C TYR A 236 5.79 -6.04 -4.69
N LEU A 237 4.84 -6.01 -3.76
CA LEU A 237 3.94 -4.87 -3.60
C LEU A 237 4.67 -3.64 -3.03
N PRO A 238 4.38 -2.43 -3.54
CA PRO A 238 5.01 -1.19 -3.11
C PRO A 238 4.49 -0.71 -1.77
N ARG A 239 5.33 0.04 -1.03
CA ARG A 239 4.96 0.73 0.21
C ARG A 239 5.60 2.12 0.26
N PHE A 240 4.88 3.11 0.76
CA PHE A 240 5.42 4.45 1.00
C PHE A 240 6.15 4.51 2.34
N ALA A 241 7.47 4.68 2.30
CA ALA A 241 8.29 4.82 3.49
C ALA A 241 8.05 6.16 4.20
N LEU A 242 7.92 6.11 5.53
CA LEU A 242 7.76 7.24 6.42
C LEU A 242 8.87 7.24 7.49
N ASN A 243 9.60 8.33 7.53
CA ASN A 243 10.65 8.63 8.51
C ASN A 243 10.73 10.15 8.66
N GLU A 244 11.67 10.69 9.43
CA GLU A 244 11.76 12.15 9.63
C GLU A 244 11.83 12.95 8.32
N ARG A 245 12.60 12.46 7.34
CA ARG A 245 12.75 13.10 6.02
C ARG A 245 11.47 13.01 5.18
N TYR A 246 10.75 11.92 5.30
CA TYR A 246 9.59 11.58 4.46
C TYR A 246 8.26 11.64 5.21
N GLY A 247 8.25 12.16 6.45
CA GLY A 247 7.09 12.26 7.32
C GLY A 247 6.37 13.61 7.26
N ASP A 248 6.73 14.52 6.34
CA ASP A 248 6.00 15.78 6.15
C ASP A 248 4.54 15.52 5.80
N ILE A 249 3.63 16.31 6.39
CA ILE A 249 2.18 16.08 6.27
C ILE A 249 1.66 16.28 4.84
N ASP A 250 2.22 17.22 4.07
CA ASP A 250 1.76 17.43 2.71
C ASP A 250 2.21 16.29 1.80
N ARG A 251 3.42 15.74 2.03
CA ARG A 251 3.87 14.52 1.37
C ARG A 251 3.02 13.32 1.76
N PHE A 252 2.65 13.20 3.04
CA PHE A 252 1.75 12.14 3.52
C PHE A 252 0.40 12.21 2.82
N ARG A 253 -0.23 13.38 2.76
CA ARG A 253 -1.48 13.63 2.04
C ARG A 253 -1.38 13.28 0.57
N LEU A 254 -0.29 13.70 -0.08
CA LEU A 254 -0.04 13.39 -1.48
C LEU A 254 -0.02 11.87 -1.70
N ALA A 255 0.72 11.13 -0.88
CA ALA A 255 0.81 9.67 -0.97
C ALA A 255 -0.53 8.99 -0.61
N ALA A 256 -1.19 9.40 0.48
CA ALA A 256 -2.45 8.83 0.94
C ALA A 256 -3.61 9.00 -0.07
N ASN A 257 -3.54 10.03 -0.91
CA ASN A 257 -4.50 10.28 -1.98
C ASN A 257 -4.07 9.72 -3.35
N ALA A 258 -2.90 9.05 -3.44
CA ALA A 258 -2.44 8.50 -4.70
C ALA A 258 -3.35 7.36 -5.20
N VAL A 259 -3.30 7.12 -6.50
CA VAL A 259 -4.08 6.09 -7.21
C VAL A 259 -3.09 5.19 -7.95
N ALA A 260 -3.38 3.91 -8.07
CA ALA A 260 -2.53 3.02 -8.83
C ALA A 260 -2.53 3.41 -10.32
N LEU A 261 -1.36 3.52 -10.90
CA LEU A 261 -1.19 3.46 -12.34
C LEU A 261 -1.13 1.98 -12.71
N ASN A 262 -2.18 1.47 -13.36
CA ASN A 262 -2.23 0.08 -13.77
C ASN A 262 -1.23 -0.15 -14.90
N VAL A 263 -0.20 -0.93 -14.61
CA VAL A 263 0.87 -1.26 -15.54
C VAL A 263 0.97 -2.77 -15.74
N GLU A 264 1.31 -3.16 -16.93
CA GLU A 264 1.54 -4.53 -17.37
C GLU A 264 2.89 -4.62 -18.09
N ASP A 265 3.38 -5.83 -18.33
CA ASP A 265 4.60 -6.09 -19.11
C ASP A 265 5.81 -5.26 -18.68
N VAL A 266 6.03 -5.17 -17.38
CA VAL A 266 7.20 -4.44 -16.84
C VAL A 266 8.47 -5.16 -17.26
N THR A 267 9.40 -4.43 -17.86
CA THR A 267 10.73 -4.91 -18.28
C THR A 267 11.84 -4.07 -17.64
N PRO A 268 12.91 -4.70 -17.10
CA PRO A 268 13.01 -6.12 -16.86
C PRO A 268 12.03 -6.58 -15.78
N SER A 269 11.62 -7.86 -15.81
CA SER A 269 10.75 -8.46 -14.79
C SER A 269 11.50 -8.71 -13.48
N ASP A 270 12.80 -9.05 -13.56
CA ASP A 270 13.65 -9.21 -12.38
C ASP A 270 14.18 -7.85 -11.92
N PRO A 271 13.91 -7.47 -10.66
CA PRO A 271 14.50 -6.27 -10.08
C PRO A 271 16.00 -6.40 -9.74
N LEU A 272 16.57 -7.60 -9.79
CA LEU A 272 18.00 -7.82 -9.62
C LEU A 272 18.74 -7.57 -10.93
N ILE A 273 19.79 -6.76 -10.87
CA ILE A 273 20.74 -6.52 -11.96
C ILE A 273 22.09 -7.11 -11.54
N ASP A 274 22.46 -8.24 -12.14
CA ASP A 274 23.70 -8.95 -11.83
C ASP A 274 24.90 -8.49 -12.68
N ALA A 275 26.08 -8.92 -12.28
CA ALA A 275 27.28 -8.74 -13.07
C ALA A 275 27.14 -9.47 -14.42
N GLY A 276 27.20 -8.73 -15.51
CA GLY A 276 27.01 -9.25 -16.87
C GLY A 276 25.67 -8.87 -17.48
N ASP A 277 24.68 -8.44 -16.68
CA ASP A 277 23.46 -7.85 -17.20
C ASP A 277 23.70 -6.48 -17.82
N GLU A 278 22.78 -6.08 -18.71
CA GLU A 278 22.79 -4.73 -19.23
C GLU A 278 22.52 -3.72 -18.10
N ASN A 279 23.45 -2.78 -17.92
CA ASN A 279 23.34 -1.74 -16.91
C ASN A 279 23.71 -0.36 -17.49
N PRO A 280 22.77 0.60 -17.60
CA PRO A 280 21.39 0.52 -17.09
C PRO A 280 20.51 -0.42 -17.91
N PRO A 281 19.54 -1.12 -17.27
CA PRO A 281 18.61 -1.98 -17.98
C PRO A 281 17.66 -1.18 -18.87
N ALA A 282 17.22 -1.80 -19.98
CA ALA A 282 16.11 -1.25 -20.75
C ALA A 282 14.80 -1.36 -19.92
N PHE A 283 14.30 -0.22 -19.45
CA PHE A 283 13.11 -0.18 -18.60
C PHE A 283 11.87 0.30 -19.35
N GLY A 284 10.80 -0.44 -19.22
CA GLY A 284 9.52 -0.06 -19.80
C GLY A 284 8.35 -0.84 -19.20
N PHE A 285 7.14 -0.39 -19.52
CA PHE A 285 5.88 -1.01 -19.09
C PHE A 285 4.76 -0.61 -20.03
N THR A 286 3.66 -1.37 -20.02
CA THR A 286 2.45 -1.09 -20.79
C THR A 286 1.39 -0.48 -19.85
N ILE A 287 0.75 0.60 -20.29
CA ILE A 287 -0.41 1.19 -19.62
C ILE A 287 -1.65 0.86 -20.43
N SER A 288 -2.64 0.27 -19.77
CA SER A 288 -3.97 0.05 -20.31
C SER A 288 -4.96 1.02 -19.66
N GLY A 289 -5.80 1.69 -20.44
CA GLY A 289 -6.75 2.66 -19.90
C GLY A 289 -7.71 3.23 -20.95
N ASP A 290 -8.59 4.08 -20.47
CA ASP A 290 -9.54 4.81 -21.32
C ASP A 290 -8.85 5.95 -22.10
N GLN A 291 -9.63 6.62 -22.94
CA GLN A 291 -9.15 7.73 -23.74
C GLN A 291 -8.62 8.89 -22.88
N ALA A 292 -9.25 9.18 -21.74
CA ALA A 292 -8.84 10.27 -20.87
C ALA A 292 -7.46 10.03 -20.24
N LEU A 293 -7.17 8.77 -19.84
CA LEU A 293 -5.85 8.38 -19.39
C LEU A 293 -4.83 8.49 -20.52
N SER A 294 -5.15 7.97 -21.70
CA SER A 294 -4.28 8.02 -22.88
C SER A 294 -3.90 9.45 -23.28
N GLU A 295 -4.84 10.39 -23.24
CA GLU A 295 -4.61 11.81 -23.52
C GLU A 295 -3.72 12.48 -22.47
N SER A 296 -3.78 12.02 -21.23
CA SER A 296 -2.99 12.56 -20.12
C SER A 296 -1.55 12.03 -20.06
N LEU A 297 -1.21 10.97 -20.79
CA LEU A 297 0.13 10.35 -20.77
C LEU A 297 1.27 11.29 -21.19
N ASN A 298 0.98 12.43 -21.84
CA ASN A 298 1.97 13.47 -22.12
C ASN A 298 2.52 14.13 -20.84
N MET A 299 1.81 14.02 -19.71
CA MET A 299 2.23 14.53 -18.42
C MET A 299 2.95 13.47 -17.56
N LEU A 300 3.08 12.22 -18.06
CA LEU A 300 3.80 11.17 -17.34
C LEU A 300 5.26 11.58 -17.14
N ALA A 301 5.71 11.55 -15.89
CA ALA A 301 7.07 11.85 -15.52
C ALA A 301 7.64 10.71 -14.67
N CYS A 302 8.83 10.24 -15.05
CA CYS A 302 9.55 9.20 -14.33
C CYS A 302 10.86 9.75 -13.77
N PHE A 303 11.25 9.24 -12.60
CA PHE A 303 12.41 9.69 -11.84
C PHE A 303 13.12 8.49 -11.23
N THR A 304 14.46 8.51 -11.19
CA THR A 304 15.23 7.59 -10.34
C THR A 304 15.91 8.33 -9.20
N SER A 305 16.19 7.59 -8.12
CA SER A 305 16.96 8.11 -6.99
C SER A 305 18.42 8.44 -7.37
N HIS A 306 18.91 7.91 -8.48
CA HIS A 306 20.30 8.05 -8.95
C HIS A 306 20.48 9.17 -9.98
N GLU A 307 19.54 9.30 -10.93
CA GLU A 307 19.71 10.19 -12.10
C GLU A 307 18.74 11.39 -12.07
N GLY A 308 17.67 11.34 -11.26
CA GLY A 308 16.62 12.32 -11.24
C GLY A 308 15.59 12.07 -12.34
N LYS A 309 15.12 13.12 -13.02
CA LYS A 309 14.10 13.03 -14.08
C LYS A 309 14.66 12.29 -15.31
N LEU A 310 13.88 11.34 -15.80
CA LEU A 310 14.23 10.49 -16.95
C LEU A 310 13.50 10.92 -18.22
N GLU A 311 14.05 10.50 -19.34
CA GLU A 311 13.39 10.60 -20.64
C GLU A 311 12.35 9.50 -20.79
N VAL A 312 11.12 9.87 -21.17
CA VAL A 312 9.98 8.96 -21.33
C VAL A 312 9.54 8.99 -22.79
N SER A 313 9.53 7.83 -23.43
CA SER A 313 9.03 7.62 -24.78
C SER A 313 7.71 6.85 -24.73
N ARG A 314 6.80 7.18 -25.62
CA ARG A 314 5.49 6.51 -25.80
C ARG A 314 5.49 5.85 -27.16
N LEU A 315 5.34 4.56 -27.17
CA LEU A 315 5.21 3.78 -28.40
C LEU A 315 3.75 3.40 -28.57
N GLY A 316 3.25 3.47 -29.80
CA GLY A 316 1.90 3.03 -30.12
C GLY A 316 1.70 1.57 -29.73
N GLY A 317 0.57 1.27 -29.11
CA GLY A 317 0.11 -0.08 -28.81
C GLY A 317 -1.19 -0.40 -29.53
N GLU A 318 -1.79 -1.54 -29.21
CA GLU A 318 -3.14 -1.87 -29.62
C GLU A 318 -4.15 -0.87 -29.01
N SER A 319 -5.37 -0.84 -29.53
CA SER A 319 -6.40 0.11 -29.07
C SER A 319 -6.56 0.10 -27.55
N GLY A 320 -6.33 1.24 -26.90
CA GLY A 320 -6.41 1.40 -25.44
C GLY A 320 -5.14 1.04 -24.65
N GLN A 321 -4.06 0.63 -25.33
CA GLN A 321 -2.77 0.33 -24.71
C GLN A 321 -1.68 1.29 -25.21
N THR A 322 -0.76 1.64 -24.32
CA THR A 322 0.43 2.43 -24.67
C THR A 322 1.65 1.83 -24.00
N ARG A 323 2.64 1.45 -24.80
CA ARG A 323 3.96 1.05 -24.28
C ARG A 323 4.74 2.28 -23.89
N ILE A 324 5.25 2.29 -22.68
CA ILE A 324 6.13 3.33 -22.13
C ILE A 324 7.55 2.76 -22.06
N GLU A 325 8.49 3.50 -22.60
CA GLU A 325 9.92 3.26 -22.42
C GLU A 325 10.53 4.41 -21.64
N VAL A 326 11.30 4.07 -20.61
CA VAL A 326 11.96 5.03 -19.71
C VAL A 326 13.47 4.83 -19.83
N ARG A 327 14.16 5.84 -20.34
CA ARG A 327 15.58 5.75 -20.64
C ARG A 327 16.43 6.28 -19.49
N MET A 328 17.16 5.38 -18.87
CA MET A 328 18.27 5.70 -17.97
C MET A 328 19.56 5.85 -18.79
N LYS A 329 20.36 6.89 -18.51
CA LYS A 329 21.60 7.20 -19.24
C LYS A 329 22.84 6.79 -18.45
N LYS A 330 22.72 6.69 -17.14
CA LYS A 330 23.82 6.36 -16.23
C LYS A 330 23.67 4.93 -15.73
N ARG A 331 24.80 4.23 -15.63
CA ARG A 331 24.83 2.93 -14.95
C ARG A 331 24.27 3.05 -13.55
N LEU A 332 23.44 2.09 -13.16
CA LEU A 332 22.96 1.99 -11.78
C LEU A 332 24.12 1.64 -10.86
N PRO A 333 24.27 2.34 -9.72
CA PRO A 333 25.29 2.03 -8.73
C PRO A 333 24.98 0.71 -8.04
N ASN A 334 25.99 0.09 -7.42
CA ASN A 334 25.76 -1.04 -6.52
C ASN A 334 24.72 -0.70 -5.44
N GLY A 335 23.90 -1.69 -5.11
CA GLY A 335 22.81 -1.55 -4.17
C GLY A 335 21.54 -1.03 -4.83
N ARG A 336 20.77 -0.28 -4.08
CA ARG A 336 19.38 0.04 -4.40
C ARG A 336 19.21 1.30 -5.25
N THR A 337 18.50 1.17 -6.36
CA THR A 337 17.97 2.30 -7.14
C THR A 337 16.45 2.24 -7.19
N ARG A 338 15.79 3.29 -6.75
CA ARG A 338 14.33 3.43 -6.84
C ARG A 338 13.93 4.22 -8.06
N LEU A 339 12.85 3.77 -8.72
CA LEU A 339 12.23 4.45 -9.85
C LEU A 339 10.77 4.75 -9.49
N ASN A 340 10.29 5.94 -9.83
CA ASN A 340 8.90 6.36 -9.65
C ASN A 340 8.41 7.02 -10.93
N CYS A 341 7.23 6.63 -11.38
CA CYS A 341 6.50 7.27 -12.47
C CYS A 341 5.18 7.82 -11.94
N THR A 342 4.91 9.09 -12.20
CA THR A 342 3.70 9.77 -11.72
C THR A 342 3.00 10.50 -12.84
N LEU A 343 1.68 10.59 -12.72
CA LEU A 343 0.79 11.22 -13.68
C LEU A 343 -0.38 11.88 -12.94
N PRO A 344 -0.82 13.10 -13.25
CA PRO A 344 -2.01 13.69 -12.64
C PRO A 344 -3.26 12.82 -12.89
N ALA A 345 -4.01 12.51 -11.80
CA ALA A 345 -5.24 11.71 -11.86
C ALA A 345 -6.52 12.58 -11.72
N GLY A 346 -6.38 13.91 -11.76
CA GLY A 346 -7.47 14.83 -11.52
C GLY A 346 -7.82 15.01 -10.04
N LYS A 347 -8.61 16.05 -9.71
CA LYS A 347 -9.06 16.37 -8.33
C LYS A 347 -7.92 16.42 -7.29
N GLY A 348 -6.71 16.83 -7.71
CA GLY A 348 -5.54 16.91 -6.84
C GLY A 348 -4.87 15.57 -6.52
N ARG A 349 -5.32 14.47 -7.14
CA ARG A 349 -4.73 13.12 -6.97
C ARG A 349 -3.68 12.83 -8.06
N TRP A 350 -2.85 11.83 -7.80
CA TRP A 350 -1.81 11.39 -8.71
C TRP A 350 -1.85 9.87 -8.89
N TYR A 351 -1.77 9.42 -10.13
CA TYR A 351 -1.36 8.06 -10.41
C TYR A 351 0.09 7.87 -10.01
N TRP A 352 0.39 6.74 -9.37
CA TRP A 352 1.74 6.45 -8.91
C TRP A 352 2.10 4.98 -9.14
N PHE A 353 3.10 4.79 -9.99
CA PHE A 353 3.77 3.51 -10.17
C PHE A 353 5.21 3.62 -9.68
N GLY A 354 5.67 2.62 -8.91
CA GLY A 354 7.04 2.54 -8.44
C GLY A 354 7.66 1.20 -8.73
N SER A 355 8.96 1.23 -8.92
CA SER A 355 9.83 0.06 -9.07
C SER A 355 11.14 0.28 -8.34
N GLN A 356 11.88 -0.78 -8.09
CA GLN A 356 13.18 -0.73 -7.44
C GLN A 356 14.10 -1.76 -8.09
N PHE A 357 15.33 -1.36 -8.37
CA PHE A 357 16.40 -2.26 -8.77
C PHE A 357 17.39 -2.47 -7.62
N TYR A 358 17.94 -3.66 -7.53
CA TYR A 358 19.12 -3.96 -6.74
C TYR A 358 20.23 -4.39 -7.67
N THR A 359 21.33 -3.63 -7.70
CA THR A 359 22.49 -3.92 -8.55
C THR A 359 23.57 -4.60 -7.72
N ARG A 360 24.00 -5.76 -8.16
CA ARG A 360 25.06 -6.57 -7.59
C ARG A 360 26.21 -6.65 -8.61
N GLN A 361 27.43 -6.27 -8.23
CA GLN A 361 28.63 -6.37 -9.09
C GLN A 361 29.61 -7.37 -8.56
#